data_5ddc3a2bcdd438d62ff0eeac8915cf5b
#
_entry.id   5ddc3a2bcdd438d62ff0eeac8915cf5b
#
_cell.length_a   1.000
_cell.length_b   1.000
_cell.length_c   1.000
_cell.angle_alpha   90.00
_cell.angle_beta   90.00
_cell.angle_gamma   90.00
#
_symmetry.space_group_name_H-M   'P 1'
#
loop_
_entity.id
_entity.type
_entity.pdbx_description
1 polymer ?
#
loop_
_entity_poly.entity_id
_entity_poly.type
_entity_poly.pdbx_seq_one_letter_code
_entity_poly.pdbx_strand_id
1 'polypeptide(L)'
;METEQAASAAAPADEVRALVATLLPLLAPHAMLDADNGLLVLPVGTAHADISLDAITAVCAGLPRAAWPGRVEAWLAAKAAQVTAALAERERLGVLEERLRVQVTPRVAEEERGELMCTPYGDGGVLDMVIVLDGRGRLTRQRSGQLVIHDPDSHALANTLRDELPSFTVTDDPDTGVRTVSKPGSPYVTSVLPALQRFLPPDPCPYGVLVALPRFSEVLLTPVVPGGLDEAARALQERARLGFCVAEDPCDDRVFWWAEEELYAVGFGRFSGRVKVPGALRALVRGKAVAAGPSARTP
;
A
#
# COMPACT_ATOMS: atom_id res chain seq x y z
N MET A 1 -51.18 -26.62 24.92
CA MET A 1 -50.03 -27.48 24.55
C MET A 1 -48.77 -26.65 24.15
N GLU A 2 -48.89 -25.46 23.55
CA GLU A 2 -47.76 -24.62 23.16
C GLU A 2 -47.03 -23.94 24.35
N THR A 3 -47.75 -23.62 25.43
CA THR A 3 -47.14 -22.99 26.63
C THR A 3 -46.27 -23.92 27.46
N GLU A 4 -46.50 -25.20 27.44
CA GLU A 4 -45.70 -26.21 28.20
C GLU A 4 -44.39 -26.54 27.49
N GLN A 5 -44.34 -26.46 26.16
CA GLN A 5 -43.15 -26.65 25.37
C GLN A 5 -42.18 -25.45 25.48
N ALA A 6 -42.67 -24.22 25.63
CA ALA A 6 -41.88 -23.02 25.84
C ALA A 6 -41.21 -23.00 27.22
N ALA A 7 -41.91 -23.46 28.29
CA ALA A 7 -41.34 -23.55 29.64
C ALA A 7 -40.28 -24.65 29.76
N SER A 8 -40.34 -25.72 28.98
CA SER A 8 -39.33 -26.79 28.93
C SER A 8 -38.03 -26.37 28.23
N ALA A 9 -38.08 -25.40 27.32
CA ALA A 9 -36.92 -24.92 26.58
C ALA A 9 -36.14 -23.82 27.36
N ALA A 10 -36.79 -23.08 28.25
CA ALA A 10 -36.17 -22.02 29.03
C ALA A 10 -35.19 -22.57 30.12
N ALA A 11 -35.47 -23.70 30.71
CA ALA A 11 -34.69 -24.31 31.77
C ALA A 11 -33.23 -24.66 31.36
N PRO A 12 -32.94 -25.23 30.15
CA PRO A 12 -31.56 -25.47 29.72
C PRO A 12 -30.75 -24.20 29.50
N ALA A 13 -31.37 -23.13 29.00
CA ALA A 13 -30.66 -21.86 28.75
C ALA A 13 -30.21 -21.20 30.05
N ASP A 14 -31.06 -21.22 31.08
CA ASP A 14 -30.73 -20.62 32.36
C ASP A 14 -29.62 -21.38 33.10
N GLU A 15 -29.64 -22.72 33.04
CA GLU A 15 -28.61 -23.56 33.60
C GLU A 15 -27.27 -23.39 32.89
N VAL A 16 -27.26 -23.29 31.55
CA VAL A 16 -26.04 -23.03 30.76
C VAL A 16 -25.49 -21.62 31.09
N ARG A 17 -26.33 -20.60 31.21
CA ARG A 17 -25.91 -19.27 31.64
C ARG A 17 -25.27 -19.30 33.03
N ALA A 18 -25.85 -19.99 33.98
CA ALA A 18 -25.31 -20.16 35.34
C ALA A 18 -23.92 -20.87 35.34
N LEU A 19 -23.76 -21.90 34.51
CA LEU A 19 -22.47 -22.57 34.33
C LEU A 19 -21.43 -21.65 33.69
N VAL A 20 -21.80 -20.90 32.66
CA VAL A 20 -20.93 -19.88 32.02
C VAL A 20 -20.53 -18.84 33.07
N ALA A 21 -21.47 -18.26 33.79
CA ALA A 21 -21.17 -17.28 34.85
C ALA A 21 -20.18 -17.80 35.92
N THR A 22 -20.26 -19.10 36.23
CA THR A 22 -19.37 -19.74 37.20
C THR A 22 -17.97 -19.97 36.67
N LEU A 23 -17.84 -20.42 35.43
CA LEU A 23 -16.58 -20.80 34.78
C LEU A 23 -15.83 -19.63 34.15
N LEU A 24 -16.55 -18.59 33.76
CA LEU A 24 -15.99 -17.46 33.01
C LEU A 24 -14.82 -16.77 33.75
N PRO A 25 -14.91 -16.43 35.03
CA PRO A 25 -13.78 -15.79 35.75
C PRO A 25 -12.52 -16.63 35.80
N LEU A 26 -12.65 -17.94 35.67
CA LEU A 26 -11.51 -18.87 35.73
C LEU A 26 -10.84 -19.05 34.36
N LEU A 27 -11.63 -19.03 33.29
CA LEU A 27 -11.18 -19.38 31.93
C LEU A 27 -10.94 -18.15 31.04
N ALA A 28 -11.68 -17.09 31.30
CA ALA A 28 -11.59 -15.84 30.53
C ALA A 28 -11.88 -14.63 31.45
N PRO A 29 -10.94 -14.25 32.33
CA PRO A 29 -11.16 -13.28 33.41
C PRO A 29 -11.48 -11.84 32.89
N HIS A 30 -11.22 -11.56 31.61
CA HIS A 30 -11.52 -10.27 30.98
C HIS A 30 -12.84 -10.27 30.20
N ALA A 31 -13.50 -11.42 30.11
CA ALA A 31 -14.78 -11.53 29.44
C ALA A 31 -15.94 -11.17 30.39
N MET A 32 -17.06 -10.75 29.80
CA MET A 32 -18.29 -10.46 30.51
C MET A 32 -19.43 -11.33 29.98
N LEU A 33 -20.35 -11.68 30.86
CA LEU A 33 -21.59 -12.32 30.48
C LEU A 33 -22.73 -11.29 30.51
N ASP A 34 -23.30 -11.02 29.34
CA ASP A 34 -24.59 -10.34 29.23
C ASP A 34 -25.69 -11.39 29.36
N ALA A 35 -26.14 -11.60 30.59
CA ALA A 35 -27.11 -12.63 30.91
C ALA A 35 -28.49 -12.32 30.33
N ASP A 36 -28.85 -11.06 30.17
CA ASP A 36 -30.16 -10.64 29.67
C ASP A 36 -30.30 -10.97 28.19
N ASN A 37 -29.25 -10.78 27.42
CA ASN A 37 -29.20 -11.07 25.99
C ASN A 37 -28.62 -12.44 25.63
N GLY A 38 -28.15 -13.19 26.62
CA GLY A 38 -27.52 -14.51 26.38
C GLY A 38 -26.25 -14.44 25.57
N LEU A 39 -25.44 -13.38 25.77
CA LEU A 39 -24.21 -13.13 25.04
C LEU A 39 -22.98 -13.25 25.95
N LEU A 40 -21.94 -13.87 25.42
CA LEU A 40 -20.59 -13.79 25.97
C LEU A 40 -19.84 -12.67 25.24
N VAL A 41 -19.43 -11.66 25.99
CA VAL A 41 -18.70 -10.49 25.47
C VAL A 41 -17.20 -10.66 25.76
N LEU A 42 -16.41 -10.86 24.71
CA LEU A 42 -14.96 -11.03 24.80
C LEU A 42 -14.26 -9.74 24.31
N PRO A 43 -13.37 -9.12 25.09
CA PRO A 43 -12.63 -7.94 24.65
C PRO A 43 -11.65 -8.29 23.52
N VAL A 44 -11.63 -7.45 22.47
CA VAL A 44 -10.77 -7.59 21.29
C VAL A 44 -10.08 -6.25 21.05
N GLY A 45 -8.99 -5.97 21.74
CA GLY A 45 -8.33 -4.66 21.72
C GLY A 45 -9.25 -3.56 22.27
N THR A 46 -9.58 -2.55 21.44
CA THR A 46 -10.53 -1.47 21.77
C THR A 46 -11.99 -1.80 21.44
N ALA A 47 -12.25 -2.97 20.85
CA ALA A 47 -13.58 -3.48 20.51
C ALA A 47 -13.93 -4.72 21.38
N HIS A 48 -15.07 -5.32 21.13
CA HIS A 48 -15.49 -6.58 21.75
C HIS A 48 -16.13 -7.48 20.69
N ALA A 49 -16.13 -8.77 20.97
CA ALA A 49 -16.82 -9.79 20.21
C ALA A 49 -17.97 -10.35 21.02
N ASP A 50 -19.18 -10.26 20.47
CA ASP A 50 -20.40 -10.78 21.07
C ASP A 50 -20.66 -12.19 20.53
N ILE A 51 -20.69 -13.17 21.41
CA ILE A 51 -20.87 -14.58 21.05
C ILE A 51 -22.15 -15.08 21.70
N SER A 52 -23.14 -15.49 20.89
CA SER A 52 -24.37 -16.08 21.40
C SER A 52 -24.12 -17.41 22.12
N LEU A 53 -24.81 -17.60 23.24
CA LEU A 53 -24.84 -18.85 23.99
C LEU A 53 -25.77 -19.92 23.37
N ASP A 54 -26.52 -19.57 22.32
CA ASP A 54 -27.50 -20.50 21.71
C ASP A 54 -26.86 -21.80 21.24
N ALA A 55 -25.65 -21.69 20.62
CA ALA A 55 -24.97 -22.87 20.10
C ALA A 55 -24.58 -23.85 21.21
N ILE A 56 -24.03 -23.36 22.32
CA ILE A 56 -23.67 -24.24 23.45
C ILE A 56 -24.89 -24.73 24.20
N THR A 57 -25.94 -23.92 24.31
CA THR A 57 -27.21 -24.29 24.88
C THR A 57 -27.85 -25.47 24.11
N ALA A 58 -27.88 -25.38 22.77
CA ALA A 58 -28.38 -26.45 21.92
C ALA A 58 -27.58 -27.76 22.07
N VAL A 59 -26.24 -27.64 22.17
CA VAL A 59 -25.39 -28.81 22.39
C VAL A 59 -25.66 -29.45 23.76
N CYS A 60 -25.77 -28.64 24.82
CA CYS A 60 -26.06 -29.13 26.17
C CYS A 60 -27.44 -29.80 26.26
N ALA A 61 -28.45 -29.24 25.59
CA ALA A 61 -29.78 -29.82 25.57
C ALA A 61 -29.81 -31.27 25.04
N GLY A 62 -28.87 -31.64 24.18
CA GLY A 62 -28.73 -33.01 23.63
C GLY A 62 -27.89 -33.96 24.49
N LEU A 63 -27.35 -33.50 25.65
CA LEU A 63 -26.43 -34.27 26.49
C LEU A 63 -27.01 -34.52 27.88
N PRO A 64 -26.56 -35.59 28.59
CA PRO A 64 -26.87 -35.75 30.01
C PRO A 64 -26.35 -34.59 30.84
N ARG A 65 -27.11 -34.07 31.79
CA ARG A 65 -26.75 -32.89 32.61
C ARG A 65 -25.38 -33.00 33.30
N ALA A 66 -24.95 -34.18 33.67
CA ALA A 66 -23.64 -34.44 34.26
C ALA A 66 -22.46 -34.11 33.33
N ALA A 67 -22.67 -34.07 32.02
CA ALA A 67 -21.68 -33.73 31.00
C ALA A 67 -21.61 -32.22 30.69
N TRP A 68 -22.59 -31.41 31.10
CA TRP A 68 -22.69 -30.00 30.79
C TRP A 68 -21.48 -29.15 31.28
N PRO A 69 -21.01 -29.26 32.53
CA PRO A 69 -19.90 -28.45 33.00
C PRO A 69 -18.65 -28.61 32.13
N GLY A 70 -18.23 -29.84 31.86
CA GLY A 70 -17.08 -30.10 30.99
C GLY A 70 -17.26 -29.64 29.57
N ARG A 71 -18.51 -29.68 29.05
CA ARG A 71 -18.80 -29.19 27.71
C ARG A 71 -18.78 -27.69 27.59
N VAL A 72 -19.34 -26.97 28.57
CA VAL A 72 -19.28 -25.50 28.67
C VAL A 72 -17.84 -25.03 28.89
N GLU A 73 -17.09 -25.70 29.76
CA GLU A 73 -15.66 -25.41 29.97
C GLU A 73 -14.86 -25.52 28.67
N ALA A 74 -14.98 -26.64 27.96
CA ALA A 74 -14.30 -26.83 26.68
C ALA A 74 -14.70 -25.80 25.62
N TRP A 75 -15.97 -25.41 25.57
CA TRP A 75 -16.47 -24.39 24.67
C TRP A 75 -15.91 -23.01 25.01
N LEU A 76 -15.90 -22.60 26.28
CA LEU A 76 -15.33 -21.34 26.75
C LEU A 76 -13.83 -21.26 26.42
N ALA A 77 -13.07 -22.31 26.74
CA ALA A 77 -11.64 -22.40 26.43
C ALA A 77 -11.37 -22.27 24.92
N ALA A 78 -12.17 -22.93 24.07
CA ALA A 78 -12.04 -22.83 22.64
C ALA A 78 -12.34 -21.41 22.12
N LYS A 79 -13.36 -20.72 22.66
CA LYS A 79 -13.71 -19.34 22.30
C LYS A 79 -12.63 -18.35 22.75
N ALA A 80 -12.10 -18.47 23.96
CA ALA A 80 -11.00 -17.66 24.45
C ALA A 80 -9.74 -17.84 23.59
N ALA A 81 -9.39 -19.08 23.24
CA ALA A 81 -8.25 -19.36 22.36
C ALA A 81 -8.45 -18.77 20.95
N GLN A 82 -9.66 -18.87 20.37
CA GLN A 82 -10.00 -18.30 19.07
C GLN A 82 -9.82 -16.77 19.05
N VAL A 83 -10.29 -16.07 20.10
CA VAL A 83 -10.14 -14.62 20.22
C VAL A 83 -8.67 -14.23 20.39
N THR A 84 -7.93 -14.95 21.22
CA THR A 84 -6.48 -14.71 21.41
C THR A 84 -5.72 -14.89 20.09
N ALA A 85 -6.03 -15.93 19.33
CA ALA A 85 -5.40 -16.14 18.01
C ALA A 85 -5.74 -15.02 17.03
N ALA A 86 -7.00 -14.56 17.01
CA ALA A 86 -7.43 -13.45 16.16
C ALA A 86 -6.71 -12.13 16.52
N LEU A 87 -6.52 -11.86 17.81
CA LEU A 87 -5.76 -10.69 18.28
C LEU A 87 -4.29 -10.75 17.87
N ALA A 88 -3.63 -11.89 18.07
CA ALA A 88 -2.24 -12.08 17.66
C ALA A 88 -2.07 -11.92 16.15
N GLU A 89 -3.01 -12.43 15.35
CA GLU A 89 -2.98 -12.27 13.91
C GLU A 89 -3.21 -10.81 13.49
N ARG A 90 -4.15 -10.11 14.13
CA ARG A 90 -4.37 -8.66 13.88
C ARG A 90 -3.13 -7.83 14.20
N GLU A 91 -2.47 -8.10 15.35
CA GLU A 91 -1.24 -7.42 15.72
C GLU A 91 -0.12 -7.71 14.70
N ARG A 92 0.03 -8.97 14.27
CA ARG A 92 0.98 -9.38 13.24
C ARG A 92 0.72 -8.65 11.91
N LEU A 93 -0.53 -8.53 11.48
CA LEU A 93 -0.90 -7.82 10.26
C LEU A 93 -0.62 -6.33 10.38
N GLY A 94 -0.93 -5.68 11.51
CA GLY A 94 -0.62 -4.28 11.74
C GLY A 94 0.86 -3.96 11.61
N VAL A 95 1.74 -4.81 12.19
CA VAL A 95 3.20 -4.69 12.01
C VAL A 95 3.62 -4.85 10.56
N LEU A 96 2.99 -5.75 9.80
CA LEU A 96 3.28 -5.91 8.37
C LEU A 96 2.79 -4.70 7.56
N GLU A 97 1.59 -4.18 7.83
CA GLU A 97 1.06 -2.99 7.19
C GLU A 97 2.00 -1.79 7.32
N GLU A 98 2.52 -1.52 8.52
CA GLU A 98 3.47 -0.43 8.77
C GLU A 98 4.79 -0.56 7.99
N ARG A 99 5.16 -1.76 7.59
CA ARG A 99 6.39 -2.07 6.84
C ARG A 99 6.22 -2.12 5.35
N LEU A 100 4.99 -2.02 4.85
CA LEU A 100 4.75 -1.94 3.41
C LEU A 100 5.27 -0.63 2.85
N ARG A 101 5.95 -0.72 1.70
CA ARG A 101 6.44 0.42 0.92
C ARG A 101 6.12 0.21 -0.56
N VAL A 102 6.10 1.30 -1.30
CA VAL A 102 6.07 1.28 -2.76
C VAL A 102 7.49 1.48 -3.28
N GLN A 103 7.87 0.70 -4.28
CA GLN A 103 9.07 0.92 -5.08
C GLN A 103 8.66 1.11 -6.53
N VAL A 104 9.02 2.26 -7.14
CA VAL A 104 8.84 2.45 -8.57
C VAL A 104 10.01 1.82 -9.30
N THR A 105 9.71 0.93 -10.24
CA THR A 105 10.68 0.11 -10.96
C THR A 105 10.47 0.20 -12.47
N PRO A 106 11.46 -0.19 -13.29
CA PRO A 106 11.20 -0.54 -14.68
C PRO A 106 10.05 -1.54 -14.77
N ARG A 107 9.39 -1.55 -15.94
CA ARG A 107 8.29 -2.47 -16.18
C ARG A 107 8.70 -3.91 -15.86
N VAL A 108 7.96 -4.52 -14.97
CA VAL A 108 8.14 -5.93 -14.59
C VAL A 108 7.78 -6.82 -15.79
N ALA A 109 8.51 -7.91 -15.96
CA ALA A 109 8.21 -8.90 -16.98
C ALA A 109 6.78 -9.43 -16.84
N GLU A 110 6.11 -9.69 -17.96
CA GLU A 110 4.68 -10.06 -17.97
C GLU A 110 4.43 -11.35 -17.18
N GLU A 111 5.38 -12.28 -17.19
CA GLU A 111 5.32 -13.55 -16.48
C GLU A 111 5.31 -13.36 -14.96
N GLU A 112 6.06 -12.37 -14.46
CA GLU A 112 6.13 -12.04 -13.03
C GLU A 112 4.98 -11.10 -12.59
N ARG A 113 4.48 -10.27 -13.50
CA ARG A 113 3.48 -9.25 -13.21
C ARG A 113 2.19 -9.84 -12.65
N GLY A 114 1.74 -10.99 -13.17
CA GLY A 114 0.54 -11.69 -12.67
C GLY A 114 0.67 -12.22 -11.24
N GLU A 115 1.92 -12.41 -10.77
CA GLU A 115 2.19 -12.91 -9.44
C GLU A 115 2.48 -11.82 -8.41
N LEU A 116 2.99 -10.68 -8.85
CA LEU A 116 3.39 -9.59 -7.95
C LEU A 116 2.23 -8.61 -7.68
N MET A 117 2.25 -8.04 -6.50
CA MET A 117 1.41 -6.89 -6.17
C MET A 117 2.06 -5.64 -6.81
N CYS A 118 1.66 -5.35 -8.03
CA CYS A 118 2.18 -4.22 -8.79
C CYS A 118 1.09 -3.53 -9.61
N THR A 119 1.20 -2.22 -9.74
CA THR A 119 0.29 -1.37 -10.49
C THR A 119 1.07 -0.62 -11.57
N PRO A 120 0.60 -0.60 -12.83
CA PRO A 120 1.21 0.19 -13.89
C PRO A 120 1.29 1.67 -13.52
N TYR A 121 2.41 2.33 -13.84
CA TYR A 121 2.63 3.74 -13.60
C TYR A 121 3.06 4.46 -14.88
N GLY A 122 2.46 5.64 -15.12
CA GLY A 122 2.67 6.45 -16.32
C GLY A 122 1.92 5.93 -17.55
N ASP A 123 1.96 6.72 -18.61
CA ASP A 123 1.25 6.43 -19.89
C ASP A 123 1.70 5.09 -20.46
N GLY A 124 0.71 4.23 -20.74
CA GLY A 124 0.95 2.88 -21.24
C GLY A 124 1.70 1.97 -20.26
N GLY A 125 1.82 2.33 -18.97
CA GLY A 125 2.54 1.55 -17.97
C GLY A 125 4.03 1.47 -18.28
N VAL A 126 4.68 2.61 -18.48
CA VAL A 126 6.12 2.69 -18.78
C VAL A 126 7.01 2.23 -17.64
N LEU A 127 6.48 2.30 -16.41
CA LEU A 127 7.06 1.80 -15.16
C LEU A 127 6.00 0.98 -14.41
N ASP A 128 6.41 0.36 -13.31
CA ASP A 128 5.50 -0.28 -12.37
C ASP A 128 5.76 0.22 -10.94
N MET A 129 4.69 0.42 -10.18
CA MET A 129 4.73 0.55 -8.73
C MET A 129 4.58 -0.83 -8.12
N VAL A 130 5.61 -1.32 -7.46
CA VAL A 130 5.64 -2.64 -6.83
C VAL A 130 5.55 -2.48 -5.32
N ILE A 131 4.65 -3.25 -4.68
CA ILE A 131 4.59 -3.30 -3.22
C ILE A 131 5.71 -4.18 -2.71
N VAL A 132 6.47 -3.64 -1.78
CA VAL A 132 7.57 -4.32 -1.10
C VAL A 132 7.36 -4.31 0.41
N LEU A 133 7.81 -5.35 1.08
CA LEU A 133 7.93 -5.41 2.53
C LEU A 133 9.35 -5.05 2.92
N ASP A 134 9.50 -3.98 3.70
CA ASP A 134 10.79 -3.55 4.25
C ASP A 134 11.14 -4.41 5.48
N GLY A 135 12.13 -5.27 5.33
CA GLY A 135 12.61 -6.18 6.36
C GLY A 135 14.05 -5.89 6.70
N ARG A 136 14.33 -5.12 7.76
CA ARG A 136 15.67 -4.94 8.38
C ARG A 136 16.85 -5.14 7.40
N GLY A 137 16.89 -4.35 6.33
CA GLY A 137 17.95 -4.40 5.31
C GLY A 137 17.68 -5.36 4.13
N ARG A 138 16.51 -5.98 4.06
CA ARG A 138 16.11 -6.80 2.92
C ARG A 138 14.73 -6.39 2.43
N LEU A 139 14.63 -6.05 1.13
CA LEU A 139 13.37 -5.85 0.46
C LEU A 139 12.81 -7.16 -0.07
N THR A 140 11.52 -7.37 0.15
CA THR A 140 10.82 -8.51 -0.42
C THR A 140 9.62 -8.02 -1.21
N ARG A 141 9.62 -8.22 -2.53
CA ARG A 141 8.46 -7.96 -3.39
C ARG A 141 7.31 -8.83 -2.96
N GLN A 142 6.14 -8.24 -2.82
CA GLN A 142 4.96 -8.94 -2.36
C GLN A 142 4.22 -9.59 -3.53
N ARG A 143 3.72 -10.80 -3.29
CA ARG A 143 2.92 -11.54 -4.26
C ARG A 143 1.43 -11.41 -3.96
N SER A 144 0.63 -11.39 -5.00
CA SER A 144 -0.82 -11.41 -4.89
C SER A 144 -1.29 -12.61 -4.06
N GLY A 145 -2.20 -12.37 -3.12
CA GLY A 145 -2.74 -13.40 -2.24
C GLY A 145 -1.86 -13.80 -1.04
N GLN A 146 -0.65 -13.29 -0.91
CA GLN A 146 0.20 -13.54 0.27
C GLN A 146 -0.13 -12.65 1.47
N LEU A 147 -0.69 -11.47 1.22
CA LEU A 147 -1.08 -10.52 2.26
C LEU A 147 -2.60 -10.40 2.29
N VAL A 148 -3.17 -10.68 3.46
CA VAL A 148 -4.60 -10.44 3.74
C VAL A 148 -4.70 -9.07 4.42
N ILE A 149 -4.34 -8.02 3.67
CA ILE A 149 -4.40 -6.62 4.10
C ILE A 149 -5.44 -5.92 3.21
N HIS A 150 -6.29 -5.11 3.82
CA HIS A 150 -7.22 -4.30 3.07
C HIS A 150 -6.47 -3.11 2.46
N ASP A 151 -6.61 -2.91 1.14
CA ASP A 151 -6.01 -1.79 0.39
C ASP A 151 -4.49 -1.62 0.63
N PRO A 152 -3.68 -2.64 0.31
CA PRO A 152 -2.25 -2.62 0.57
C PRO A 152 -1.51 -1.54 -0.24
N ASP A 153 -2.03 -1.13 -1.41
CA ASP A 153 -1.46 -0.08 -2.26
C ASP A 153 -1.47 1.26 -1.55
N SER A 154 -2.62 1.65 -0.98
CA SER A 154 -2.75 2.91 -0.24
C SER A 154 -1.89 2.92 1.03
N HIS A 155 -1.83 1.81 1.78
CA HIS A 155 -0.96 1.69 2.95
C HIS A 155 0.52 1.83 2.57
N ALA A 156 0.96 1.10 1.55
CA ALA A 156 2.35 1.13 1.08
C ALA A 156 2.75 2.53 0.60
N LEU A 157 1.88 3.19 -0.17
CA LEU A 157 2.13 4.55 -0.66
C LEU A 157 2.18 5.55 0.50
N ALA A 158 1.19 5.54 1.40
CA ALA A 158 1.14 6.44 2.55
C ALA A 158 2.39 6.30 3.45
N ASN A 159 2.81 5.07 3.74
CA ASN A 159 4.02 4.81 4.51
C ASN A 159 5.28 5.33 3.80
N THR A 160 5.41 5.10 2.49
CA THR A 160 6.55 5.60 1.72
C THR A 160 6.60 7.12 1.74
N LEU A 161 5.46 7.79 1.52
CA LEU A 161 5.38 9.25 1.54
C LEU A 161 5.68 9.86 2.93
N ARG A 162 5.27 9.18 4.00
CA ARG A 162 5.48 9.64 5.37
C ARG A 162 6.89 9.41 5.86
N ASP A 163 7.44 8.22 5.63
CA ASP A 163 8.66 7.76 6.30
C ASP A 163 9.92 7.97 5.46
N GLU A 164 9.81 7.89 4.13
CA GLU A 164 10.97 7.95 3.24
C GLU A 164 11.21 9.34 2.66
N LEU A 165 10.18 9.97 2.09
CA LEU A 165 10.33 11.23 1.37
C LEU A 165 10.99 12.37 2.18
N PRO A 166 10.67 12.56 3.48
CA PRO A 166 11.29 13.66 4.25
C PRO A 166 12.81 13.51 4.43
N SER A 167 13.34 12.31 4.21
CA SER A 167 14.76 12.00 4.38
C SER A 167 15.59 12.16 3.10
N PHE A 168 14.97 12.48 1.96
CA PHE A 168 15.66 12.62 0.69
C PHE A 168 16.32 14.00 0.59
N THR A 169 17.53 14.00 0.03
CA THR A 169 18.30 15.23 -0.22
C THR A 169 17.99 15.73 -1.63
N VAL A 170 17.76 17.03 -1.76
CA VAL A 170 17.58 17.70 -3.05
C VAL A 170 18.79 18.62 -3.29
N THR A 171 19.43 18.46 -4.44
CA THR A 171 20.55 19.30 -4.86
C THR A 171 20.31 19.81 -6.28
N ASP A 172 20.64 21.07 -6.51
CA ASP A 172 20.62 21.70 -7.83
C ASP A 172 22.03 21.83 -8.36
N ASP A 173 22.26 21.41 -9.59
CA ASP A 173 23.51 21.63 -10.33
C ASP A 173 23.34 22.90 -11.18
N PRO A 174 23.97 24.01 -10.82
CA PRO A 174 23.81 25.29 -11.51
C PRO A 174 24.36 25.27 -12.93
N ASP A 175 25.35 24.43 -13.22
CA ASP A 175 26.02 24.38 -14.52
C ASP A 175 25.16 23.63 -15.56
N THR A 176 24.46 22.59 -15.13
CA THR A 176 23.64 21.76 -16.01
C THR A 176 22.13 22.01 -15.88
N GLY A 177 21.70 22.72 -14.83
CA GLY A 177 20.29 22.91 -14.51
C GLY A 177 19.57 21.61 -14.09
N VAL A 178 20.33 20.56 -13.75
CA VAL A 178 19.79 19.29 -13.29
C VAL A 178 19.57 19.34 -11.79
N ARG A 179 18.34 19.09 -11.38
CA ARG A 179 17.99 18.82 -9.97
C ARG A 179 18.10 17.33 -9.69
N THR A 180 18.78 17.00 -8.62
CA THR A 180 18.95 15.62 -8.16
C THR A 180 18.23 15.41 -6.85
N VAL A 181 17.35 14.40 -6.79
CA VAL A 181 16.77 13.89 -5.56
C VAL A 181 17.48 12.60 -5.23
N SER A 182 18.07 12.49 -4.05
CA SER A 182 18.89 11.32 -3.71
C SER A 182 18.88 10.98 -2.23
N LYS A 183 19.17 9.71 -1.94
CA LYS A 183 19.50 9.20 -0.60
C LYS A 183 20.36 7.95 -0.79
N PRO A 184 21.67 8.03 -0.56
CA PRO A 184 22.57 6.90 -0.75
C PRO A 184 22.10 5.67 0.01
N GLY A 185 22.03 4.53 -0.69
CA GLY A 185 21.59 3.24 -0.15
C GLY A 185 20.08 3.09 0.07
N SER A 186 19.26 4.11 -0.22
CA SER A 186 17.80 3.97 -0.16
C SER A 186 17.27 3.38 -1.47
N PRO A 187 16.49 2.30 -1.41
CA PRO A 187 15.86 1.72 -2.58
C PRO A 187 14.53 2.42 -2.96
N TYR A 188 14.19 3.56 -2.32
CA TYR A 188 12.87 4.18 -2.41
C TYR A 188 12.88 5.55 -3.08
N VAL A 189 14.05 6.08 -3.53
CA VAL A 189 14.06 7.44 -4.08
C VAL A 189 13.24 7.52 -5.37
N THR A 190 13.19 6.45 -6.17
CA THR A 190 12.30 6.39 -7.35
C THR A 190 10.82 6.56 -7.00
N SER A 191 10.44 6.31 -5.75
CA SER A 191 9.05 6.47 -5.26
C SER A 191 8.65 7.92 -4.98
N VAL A 192 9.52 8.90 -5.33
CA VAL A 192 9.12 10.32 -5.40
C VAL A 192 8.14 10.59 -6.55
N LEU A 193 8.11 9.74 -7.58
CA LEU A 193 7.31 9.98 -8.79
C LEU A 193 5.82 10.23 -8.50
N PRO A 194 5.12 9.47 -7.65
CA PRO A 194 3.72 9.77 -7.29
C PRO A 194 3.53 11.10 -6.52
N ALA A 195 4.62 11.70 -6.03
CA ALA A 195 4.59 12.97 -5.31
C ALA A 195 5.62 13.97 -5.89
N LEU A 196 5.95 13.83 -7.18
CA LEU A 196 7.06 14.52 -7.84
C LEU A 196 6.95 16.05 -7.72
N GLN A 197 5.75 16.58 -7.73
CA GLN A 197 5.48 18.01 -7.54
C GLN A 197 6.12 18.61 -6.28
N ARG A 198 6.38 17.82 -5.23
CA ARG A 198 7.08 18.27 -4.00
C ARG A 198 8.56 18.52 -4.21
N PHE A 199 9.13 17.98 -5.28
CA PHE A 199 10.55 18.00 -5.60
C PHE A 199 10.87 18.87 -6.81
N LEU A 200 9.86 19.46 -7.45
CA LEU A 200 10.07 20.38 -8.56
C LEU A 200 10.83 21.64 -8.13
N PRO A 201 11.51 22.30 -9.07
CA PRO A 201 12.06 23.63 -8.83
C PRO A 201 10.98 24.61 -8.35
N PRO A 202 11.34 25.64 -7.57
CA PRO A 202 10.39 26.66 -7.13
C PRO A 202 9.82 27.49 -8.29
N ASP A 203 10.57 27.56 -9.40
CA ASP A 203 10.10 28.22 -10.61
C ASP A 203 9.06 27.39 -11.36
N PRO A 204 8.07 28.03 -11.97
CA PRO A 204 7.04 27.32 -12.73
C PRO A 204 7.63 26.47 -13.86
N CYS A 205 7.20 25.21 -13.95
CA CYS A 205 7.54 24.29 -15.04
C CYS A 205 6.36 24.10 -16.00
N PRO A 206 5.97 25.12 -16.79
CA PRO A 206 4.73 25.09 -17.57
C PRO A 206 4.74 24.03 -18.68
N TYR A 207 5.91 23.52 -19.03
CA TYR A 207 6.08 22.46 -20.03
C TYR A 207 6.43 21.11 -19.37
N GLY A 208 6.29 21.02 -18.05
CA GLY A 208 6.69 19.85 -17.27
C GLY A 208 8.20 19.72 -17.09
N VAL A 209 8.63 18.53 -16.69
CA VAL A 209 10.04 18.21 -16.42
C VAL A 209 10.45 16.92 -17.12
N LEU A 210 11.70 16.84 -17.56
CA LEU A 210 12.32 15.58 -17.94
C LEU A 210 12.79 14.88 -16.65
N VAL A 211 12.60 13.56 -16.60
CA VAL A 211 12.90 12.73 -15.45
C VAL A 211 13.77 11.56 -15.89
N ALA A 212 14.77 11.21 -15.11
CA ALA A 212 15.53 9.97 -15.28
C ALA A 212 15.74 9.28 -13.93
N LEU A 213 15.82 7.95 -13.97
CA LEU A 213 15.89 7.08 -12.79
C LEU A 213 17.14 6.18 -12.89
N PRO A 214 18.38 6.72 -12.92
CA PRO A 214 19.55 5.91 -13.17
C PRO A 214 19.75 4.82 -12.13
N ARG A 215 19.31 5.05 -10.90
CA ARG A 215 19.39 4.10 -9.80
C ARG A 215 18.19 4.24 -8.86
N PHE A 216 17.93 3.22 -8.05
CA PHE A 216 16.84 3.29 -7.06
C PHE A 216 17.07 4.37 -5.99
N SER A 217 18.32 4.74 -5.75
CA SER A 217 18.73 5.75 -4.77
C SER A 217 18.84 7.18 -5.34
N GLU A 218 18.47 7.41 -6.62
CA GLU A 218 18.62 8.70 -7.28
C GLU A 218 17.59 8.94 -8.38
N VAL A 219 17.01 10.15 -8.40
CA VAL A 219 16.16 10.66 -9.47
C VAL A 219 16.71 11.99 -9.96
N LEU A 220 16.81 12.14 -11.27
CA LEU A 220 17.28 13.34 -11.95
C LEU A 220 16.10 14.07 -12.59
N LEU A 221 16.02 15.39 -12.43
CA LEU A 221 14.96 16.25 -12.93
C LEU A 221 15.57 17.42 -13.71
N THR A 222 14.99 17.71 -14.90
CA THR A 222 15.37 18.88 -15.69
C THR A 222 14.12 19.57 -16.22
N PRO A 223 13.86 20.85 -15.89
CA PRO A 223 12.74 21.59 -16.44
C PRO A 223 12.79 21.65 -17.96
N VAL A 224 11.63 21.49 -18.60
CA VAL A 224 11.52 21.65 -20.05
C VAL A 224 11.41 23.13 -20.39
N VAL A 225 12.34 23.61 -21.23
CA VAL A 225 12.32 24.97 -21.76
C VAL A 225 12.12 24.97 -23.29
N PRO A 226 11.36 25.91 -23.85
CA PRO A 226 11.18 26.01 -25.30
C PRO A 226 12.54 26.19 -26.01
N GLY A 227 12.74 25.44 -27.08
CA GLY A 227 13.98 25.51 -27.88
C GLY A 227 15.15 24.67 -27.34
N GLY A 228 15.16 24.32 -26.04
CA GLY A 228 16.24 23.52 -25.41
C GLY A 228 15.92 22.04 -25.20
N LEU A 229 14.72 21.56 -25.57
CA LEU A 229 14.26 20.20 -25.26
C LEU A 229 15.21 19.10 -25.75
N ASP A 230 15.65 19.17 -27.02
CA ASP A 230 16.48 18.12 -27.62
C ASP A 230 17.85 18.02 -26.95
N GLU A 231 18.42 19.16 -26.56
CA GLU A 231 19.71 19.25 -25.86
C GLU A 231 19.57 18.73 -24.42
N ALA A 232 18.59 19.25 -23.68
CA ALA A 232 18.32 18.83 -22.31
C ALA A 232 18.02 17.32 -22.22
N ALA A 233 17.20 16.79 -23.13
CA ALA A 233 16.89 15.37 -23.16
C ALA A 233 18.12 14.48 -23.44
N ARG A 234 19.02 14.90 -24.33
CA ARG A 234 20.26 14.15 -24.60
C ARG A 234 21.22 14.22 -23.42
N ALA A 235 21.42 15.40 -22.86
CA ALA A 235 22.29 15.56 -21.69
C ALA A 235 21.79 14.72 -20.51
N LEU A 236 20.48 14.73 -20.23
CA LEU A 236 19.89 13.93 -19.19
C LEU A 236 20.02 12.42 -19.48
N GLN A 237 19.82 12.01 -20.76
CA GLN A 237 19.99 10.60 -21.17
C GLN A 237 21.43 10.11 -20.99
N GLU A 238 22.40 10.92 -21.35
CA GLU A 238 23.82 10.58 -21.17
C GLU A 238 24.15 10.43 -19.69
N ARG A 239 23.72 11.39 -18.86
CA ARG A 239 23.91 11.33 -17.40
C ARG A 239 23.20 10.12 -16.78
N ALA A 240 21.99 9.82 -17.23
CA ALA A 240 21.24 8.65 -16.77
C ALA A 240 21.98 7.34 -17.10
N ARG A 241 22.48 7.20 -18.33
CA ARG A 241 23.24 6.01 -18.75
C ARG A 241 24.53 5.83 -17.95
N LEU A 242 25.29 6.91 -17.77
CA LEU A 242 26.51 6.87 -16.97
C LEU A 242 26.18 6.44 -15.52
N GLY A 243 25.17 7.08 -14.90
CA GLY A 243 24.71 6.72 -13.57
C GLY A 243 24.27 5.27 -13.46
N PHE A 244 23.48 4.79 -14.44
CA PHE A 244 23.00 3.41 -14.50
C PHE A 244 24.15 2.40 -14.63
N CYS A 245 25.12 2.65 -15.52
CA CYS A 245 26.22 1.71 -15.78
C CYS A 245 27.16 1.53 -14.58
N VAL A 246 27.29 2.52 -13.70
CA VAL A 246 28.19 2.47 -12.53
C VAL A 246 27.45 2.22 -11.22
N ALA A 247 26.13 2.11 -11.24
CA ALA A 247 25.31 1.93 -10.05
C ALA A 247 25.44 0.53 -9.46
N GLU A 248 25.44 0.44 -8.14
CA GLU A 248 25.23 -0.81 -7.41
C GLU A 248 23.75 -1.19 -7.35
N ASP A 249 22.88 -0.20 -7.51
CA ASP A 249 21.41 -0.31 -7.47
C ASP A 249 20.76 0.25 -8.77
N PRO A 250 21.12 -0.25 -9.98
CA PRO A 250 20.63 0.31 -11.23
C PRO A 250 19.11 0.16 -11.35
N CYS A 251 18.43 1.19 -11.86
CA CYS A 251 16.99 1.20 -12.06
C CYS A 251 16.62 1.27 -13.55
N ASP A 252 16.70 2.44 -14.18
CA ASP A 252 16.31 2.64 -15.58
C ASP A 252 17.21 3.68 -16.24
N ASP A 253 17.73 3.40 -17.41
CA ASP A 253 18.60 4.32 -18.17
C ASP A 253 17.83 5.25 -19.11
N ARG A 254 16.49 5.13 -19.19
CA ARG A 254 15.62 5.92 -20.05
C ARG A 254 15.32 7.29 -19.45
N VAL A 255 14.91 8.21 -20.33
CA VAL A 255 14.36 9.51 -19.96
C VAL A 255 12.85 9.48 -20.14
N PHE A 256 12.17 10.12 -19.22
CA PHE A 256 10.72 10.30 -19.24
C PHE A 256 10.40 11.79 -19.25
N TRP A 257 9.19 12.14 -19.67
CA TRP A 257 8.61 13.46 -19.50
C TRP A 257 7.43 13.38 -18.55
N TRP A 258 7.47 14.18 -17.50
CA TRP A 258 6.39 14.30 -16.51
C TRP A 258 5.67 15.63 -16.71
N ALA A 259 4.36 15.59 -16.89
CA ALA A 259 3.48 16.75 -16.98
C ALA A 259 2.06 16.35 -16.56
N GLU A 260 1.34 17.27 -15.92
CA GLU A 260 -0.05 17.06 -15.51
C GLU A 260 -0.26 15.75 -14.71
N GLU A 261 0.69 15.44 -13.82
CA GLU A 261 0.71 14.21 -13.00
C GLU A 261 0.89 12.89 -13.79
N GLU A 262 1.15 12.98 -15.07
CA GLU A 262 1.38 11.83 -15.95
C GLU A 262 2.85 11.73 -16.38
N LEU A 263 3.32 10.49 -16.57
CA LEU A 263 4.69 10.19 -17.00
C LEU A 263 4.69 9.52 -18.37
N TYR A 264 5.45 10.06 -19.29
CA TYR A 264 5.56 9.59 -20.68
C TYR A 264 6.98 9.21 -21.03
N ALA A 265 7.18 8.14 -21.78
CA ALA A 265 8.51 7.77 -22.26
C ALA A 265 9.02 8.74 -23.35
N VAL A 266 10.27 9.14 -23.23
CA VAL A 266 10.99 9.90 -24.26
C VAL A 266 11.87 8.94 -25.06
N GLY A 267 11.63 8.87 -26.37
CA GLY A 267 12.41 8.01 -27.27
C GLY A 267 13.59 8.75 -27.90
N PHE A 268 14.60 7.99 -28.31
CA PHE A 268 15.72 8.51 -29.09
C PHE A 268 15.85 7.74 -30.40
N GLY A 269 15.99 8.48 -31.52
CA GLY A 269 16.16 7.84 -32.84
C GLY A 269 17.49 7.12 -32.95
N ARG A 270 17.46 5.83 -33.26
CA ARG A 270 18.62 4.93 -33.26
C ARG A 270 19.78 5.42 -34.16
N PHE A 271 19.46 6.07 -35.29
CA PHE A 271 20.45 6.56 -36.26
C PHE A 271 20.54 8.08 -36.35
N SER A 272 19.49 8.79 -36.00
CA SER A 272 19.42 10.26 -36.17
C SER A 272 19.71 11.03 -34.89
N GLY A 273 19.76 10.34 -33.74
CA GLY A 273 19.85 11.00 -32.43
C GLY A 273 18.69 11.96 -32.13
N ARG A 274 17.66 12.01 -32.99
CA ARG A 274 16.50 12.88 -32.76
C ARG A 274 15.67 12.41 -31.59
N VAL A 275 15.32 13.34 -30.74
CA VAL A 275 14.44 13.08 -29.60
C VAL A 275 13.01 12.86 -30.11
N LYS A 276 12.42 11.74 -29.73
CA LYS A 276 11.04 11.40 -29.99
C LYS A 276 10.23 11.64 -28.72
N VAL A 277 9.51 12.73 -28.69
CA VAL A 277 8.63 13.09 -27.59
C VAL A 277 7.17 12.84 -27.92
N PRO A 278 6.29 12.64 -26.92
CA PRO A 278 4.85 12.61 -27.11
C PRO A 278 4.34 13.81 -27.89
N GLY A 279 3.28 13.61 -28.67
CA GLY A 279 2.71 14.66 -29.51
C GLY A 279 2.29 15.91 -28.72
N ALA A 280 1.78 15.72 -27.52
CA ALA A 280 1.39 16.78 -26.59
C ALA A 280 2.59 17.67 -26.23
N LEU A 281 3.71 17.10 -25.78
CA LEU A 281 4.92 17.86 -25.48
C LEU A 281 5.44 18.62 -26.71
N ARG A 282 5.46 17.97 -27.87
CA ARG A 282 5.92 18.60 -29.10
C ARG A 282 5.06 19.82 -29.49
N ALA A 283 3.74 19.74 -29.27
CA ALA A 283 2.81 20.84 -29.51
C ALA A 283 3.06 22.00 -28.53
N LEU A 284 3.24 21.69 -27.25
CA LEU A 284 3.54 22.67 -26.21
C LEU A 284 4.84 23.43 -26.50
N VAL A 285 5.92 22.72 -26.78
CA VAL A 285 7.27 23.32 -26.99
C VAL A 285 7.34 24.12 -28.28
N ARG A 286 6.55 23.79 -29.31
CA ARG A 286 6.50 24.56 -30.58
C ARG A 286 5.68 25.85 -30.51
N GLY A 287 5.14 26.19 -29.34
CA GLY A 287 4.38 27.41 -29.14
C GLY A 287 3.05 27.46 -29.91
N LYS A 288 2.56 26.31 -30.38
CA LYS A 288 1.17 26.22 -30.80
C LYS A 288 0.36 26.21 -29.52
N ALA A 289 -0.17 27.41 -29.15
CA ALA A 289 -1.14 27.52 -28.08
C ALA A 289 -2.19 26.42 -28.27
N VAL A 290 -2.20 25.45 -27.39
CA VAL A 290 -3.39 24.62 -27.17
C VAL A 290 -4.40 25.64 -26.67
N ALA A 291 -5.38 25.97 -27.51
CA ALA A 291 -6.47 26.85 -27.16
C ALA A 291 -7.03 26.34 -25.82
N ALA A 292 -6.95 27.19 -24.80
CA ALA A 292 -7.51 26.89 -23.50
C ALA A 292 -8.97 26.49 -23.74
N GLY A 293 -9.24 25.21 -23.53
CA GLY A 293 -10.61 24.72 -23.59
C GLY A 293 -11.40 25.45 -22.49
N PRO A 294 -12.67 25.77 -22.73
CA PRO A 294 -13.46 26.59 -21.85
C PRO A 294 -13.66 25.88 -20.51
N SER A 295 -12.82 26.24 -19.53
CA SER A 295 -13.10 25.99 -18.15
C SER A 295 -14.13 27.01 -17.68
N ALA A 296 -15.39 26.66 -17.77
CA ALA A 296 -16.45 27.33 -17.01
C ALA A 296 -17.66 26.40 -16.92
N ARG A 297 -17.72 25.61 -15.88
CA ARG A 297 -18.99 25.26 -15.26
C ARG A 297 -18.94 25.73 -13.81
N THR A 298 -19.44 26.91 -13.60
CA THR A 298 -19.99 27.43 -12.35
C THR A 298 -21.51 27.28 -12.42
N PRO A 299 -22.20 27.36 -11.30
CA PRO A 299 -22.47 26.35 -10.28
C PRO A 299 -23.70 25.52 -10.52
#